data_677dbcf0f4cc6c2164af0814dfdac64b
#
_entry.id   677dbcf0f4cc6c2164af0814dfdac64b
#
_cell.length_a   1.000
_cell.length_b   1.000
_cell.length_c   1.000
_cell.angle_alpha   90.00
_cell.angle_beta   90.00
_cell.angle_gamma   90.00
#
_symmetry.space_group_name_H-M   'P 1'
#
loop_
_entity.id
_entity.type
_entity.pdbx_description
1 polymer ?
#
loop_
_entity_poly.entity_id
_entity_poly.type
_entity_poly.pdbx_seq_one_letter_code
_entity_poly.pdbx_strand_id
1 'polypeptide(L)'
;VTSTDNSTKAPKAGDKVSNPLHLLQTLTRTLNEHLASACNQAEQDAQKVMDKLQRQQEKLELKLSQTQQKLAARETEQPDKPANKTRKKLGELEAAKLELHEARQKAESYIKQLNSDVRQTLRLAKGLERIDSQVGQALEKRDTPAPAAKPRARRPATPRHNTKPTRARKPKTTTPPAN
;
A
#
# COMPACT_ATOMS: atom_id res chain seq x y z
N VAL A 1 15.38 -8.82 -61.93
CA VAL A 1 16.53 -9.12 -61.10
C VAL A 1 16.56 -8.11 -59.98
N THR A 2 15.94 -8.45 -58.88
CA THR A 2 15.88 -7.58 -57.69
C THR A 2 16.77 -8.24 -56.63
N SER A 3 17.93 -7.65 -56.39
CA SER A 3 18.83 -8.00 -55.31
C SER A 3 18.26 -7.47 -54.00
N THR A 4 17.90 -8.40 -53.12
CA THR A 4 17.59 -8.10 -51.71
C THR A 4 18.88 -8.07 -50.95
N ASP A 5 19.44 -6.90 -50.71
CA ASP A 5 20.52 -6.67 -49.75
C ASP A 5 20.00 -6.84 -48.34
N ASN A 6 20.16 -8.04 -47.80
CA ASN A 6 19.93 -8.32 -46.36
C ASN A 6 21.23 -7.99 -45.61
N SER A 7 21.46 -6.71 -45.38
CA SER A 7 22.54 -6.23 -44.53
C SER A 7 22.19 -6.50 -43.06
N THR A 8 22.58 -7.66 -42.58
CA THR A 8 22.60 -8.02 -41.20
C THR A 8 23.61 -7.11 -40.48
N LYS A 9 23.14 -5.95 -40.04
CA LYS A 9 23.93 -5.05 -39.19
C LYS A 9 24.24 -5.74 -37.88
N ALA A 10 25.50 -6.15 -37.73
CA ALA A 10 25.99 -6.68 -36.46
C ALA A 10 25.66 -5.71 -35.31
N PRO A 11 25.22 -6.21 -34.14
CA PRO A 11 24.91 -5.35 -33.00
C PRO A 11 26.17 -4.57 -32.63
N LYS A 12 26.07 -3.25 -32.60
CA LYS A 12 27.15 -2.37 -32.13
C LYS A 12 27.46 -2.76 -30.69
N ALA A 13 28.72 -3.04 -30.41
CA ALA A 13 29.29 -3.23 -29.07
C ALA A 13 29.01 -1.95 -28.25
N GLY A 14 27.89 -1.92 -27.55
CA GLY A 14 27.43 -0.75 -26.80
C GLY A 14 25.98 -0.80 -26.34
N ASP A 15 25.16 -1.71 -26.85
CA ASP A 15 23.84 -1.95 -26.26
C ASP A 15 24.03 -2.61 -24.90
N LYS A 16 24.06 -1.76 -23.87
CA LYS A 16 24.05 -2.24 -22.49
C LYS A 16 22.77 -3.04 -22.33
N VAL A 17 22.89 -4.36 -22.27
CA VAL A 17 21.77 -5.22 -21.91
C VAL A 17 21.18 -4.68 -20.61
N SER A 18 19.94 -4.21 -20.68
CA SER A 18 19.31 -3.61 -19.52
C SER A 18 19.26 -4.68 -18.41
N ASN A 19 19.91 -4.38 -17.29
CA ASN A 19 19.97 -5.30 -16.17
C ASN A 19 18.55 -5.47 -15.60
N PRO A 20 17.99 -6.68 -15.56
CA PRO A 20 16.65 -6.92 -15.04
C PRO A 20 16.46 -6.42 -13.59
N LEU A 21 17.54 -6.38 -12.79
CA LEU A 21 17.49 -5.81 -11.44
C LEU A 21 17.26 -4.30 -11.44
N HIS A 22 17.88 -3.54 -12.35
CA HIS A 22 17.60 -2.11 -12.51
C HIS A 22 16.17 -1.85 -12.97
N LEU A 23 15.66 -2.68 -13.88
CA LEU A 23 14.26 -2.58 -14.31
C LEU A 23 13.32 -2.86 -13.14
N LEU A 24 13.56 -3.90 -12.35
CA LEU A 24 12.78 -4.21 -11.15
C LEU A 24 12.83 -3.06 -10.15
N GLN A 25 14.00 -2.48 -9.91
CA GLN A 25 14.17 -1.34 -9.02
C GLN A 25 13.36 -0.13 -9.49
N THR A 26 13.42 0.20 -10.77
CA THR A 26 12.66 1.31 -11.34
C THR A 26 11.16 1.06 -11.21
N LEU A 27 10.69 -0.14 -11.54
CA LEU A 27 9.27 -0.50 -11.44
C LEU A 27 8.75 -0.45 -10.00
N THR A 28 9.51 -0.95 -9.03
CA THR A 28 9.10 -0.93 -7.61
C THR A 28 9.02 0.50 -7.08
N ARG A 29 9.97 1.37 -7.44
CA ARG A 29 9.95 2.79 -7.05
C ARG A 29 8.75 3.50 -7.67
N THR A 30 8.58 3.40 -8.97
CA THR A 30 7.45 4.03 -9.68
C THR A 30 6.11 3.55 -9.13
N LEU A 31 5.97 2.24 -8.89
CA LEU A 31 4.75 1.69 -8.29
C LEU A 31 4.51 2.24 -6.88
N ASN A 32 5.52 2.33 -6.06
CA ASN A 32 5.41 2.85 -4.70
C ASN A 32 4.99 4.33 -4.69
N GLU A 33 5.59 5.16 -5.57
CA GLU A 33 5.22 6.57 -5.76
C GLU A 33 3.77 6.73 -6.21
N HIS A 34 3.33 5.93 -7.18
CA HIS A 34 1.95 5.95 -7.65
C HIS A 34 0.96 5.52 -6.57
N LEU A 35 1.27 4.48 -5.80
CA LEU A 35 0.43 4.04 -4.69
C LEU A 35 0.31 5.11 -3.60
N ALA A 36 1.42 5.73 -3.21
CA ALA A 36 1.41 6.81 -2.23
C ALA A 36 0.59 8.01 -2.72
N SER A 37 0.77 8.41 -3.98
CA SER A 37 0.00 9.49 -4.60
C SER A 37 -1.49 9.17 -4.66
N ALA A 38 -1.87 7.96 -5.08
CA ALA A 38 -3.26 7.53 -5.14
C ALA A 38 -3.92 7.48 -3.75
N CYS A 39 -3.21 7.02 -2.72
CA CYS A 39 -3.69 7.02 -1.34
C CYS A 39 -3.96 8.45 -0.84
N ASN A 40 -3.01 9.36 -1.04
CA ASN A 40 -3.16 10.76 -0.66
C ASN A 40 -4.33 11.43 -1.39
N GLN A 41 -4.49 11.16 -2.69
CA GLN A 41 -5.61 11.68 -3.47
C GLN A 41 -6.94 11.16 -2.95
N ALA A 42 -7.05 9.87 -2.64
CA ALA A 42 -8.25 9.26 -2.10
C ALA A 42 -8.65 9.87 -0.74
N GLU A 43 -7.69 10.10 0.16
CA GLU A 43 -7.93 10.76 1.45
C GLU A 43 -8.41 12.21 1.27
N GLN A 44 -7.79 12.97 0.37
CA GLN A 44 -8.20 14.35 0.06
C GLN A 44 -9.61 14.40 -0.53
N ASP A 45 -9.95 13.49 -1.42
CA ASP A 45 -11.28 13.45 -2.04
C ASP A 45 -12.33 13.01 -1.04
N ALA A 46 -12.03 12.09 -0.14
CA ALA A 46 -12.89 11.74 0.98
C ALA A 46 -13.18 12.96 1.89
N GLN A 47 -12.16 13.73 2.22
CA GLN A 47 -12.32 14.96 3.01
C GLN A 47 -13.19 15.99 2.30
N LYS A 48 -12.97 16.22 1.00
CA LYS A 48 -13.81 17.14 0.20
C LYS A 48 -15.29 16.74 0.19
N VAL A 49 -15.57 15.44 0.13
CA VAL A 49 -16.93 14.91 0.18
C VAL A 49 -17.57 15.22 1.54
N MET A 50 -16.85 14.98 2.65
CA MET A 50 -17.34 15.28 3.99
C MET A 50 -17.60 16.78 4.19
N ASP A 51 -16.67 17.63 3.77
CA ASP A 51 -16.81 19.09 3.86
C ASP A 51 -18.02 19.59 3.05
N LYS A 52 -18.26 19.00 1.87
CA LYS A 52 -19.43 19.33 1.06
C LYS A 52 -20.73 18.95 1.75
N LEU A 53 -20.81 17.76 2.32
CA LEU A 53 -21.99 17.30 3.05
C LEU A 53 -22.25 18.16 4.29
N GLN A 54 -21.21 18.52 5.02
CA GLN A 54 -21.33 19.40 6.17
C GLN A 54 -21.86 20.80 5.78
N ARG A 55 -21.31 21.42 4.74
CA ARG A 55 -21.83 22.72 4.22
C ARG A 55 -23.26 22.62 3.74
N GLN A 56 -23.67 21.49 3.18
CA GLN A 56 -25.08 21.28 2.79
C GLN A 56 -25.97 21.18 4.03
N GLN A 57 -25.53 20.47 5.07
CA GLN A 57 -26.23 20.36 6.34
C GLN A 57 -26.45 21.75 6.99
N GLU A 58 -25.39 22.54 7.11
CA GLU A 58 -25.44 23.89 7.68
C GLU A 58 -26.43 24.78 6.92
N LYS A 59 -26.38 24.75 5.58
CA LYS A 59 -27.33 25.52 4.75
C LYS A 59 -28.77 25.05 4.92
N LEU A 60 -28.99 23.77 5.09
CA LEU A 60 -30.32 23.22 5.29
C LEU A 60 -30.87 23.56 6.66
N GLU A 61 -30.06 23.48 7.71
CA GLU A 61 -30.40 23.87 9.07
C GLU A 61 -30.76 25.37 9.18
N LEU A 62 -29.99 26.23 8.49
CA LEU A 62 -30.29 27.63 8.39
C LEU A 62 -31.66 27.88 7.73
N LYS A 63 -31.96 27.20 6.61
CA LYS A 63 -33.26 27.30 5.93
C LYS A 63 -34.40 26.80 6.79
N LEU A 64 -34.20 25.70 7.52
CA LEU A 64 -35.16 25.16 8.47
C LEU A 64 -35.48 26.17 9.56
N SER A 65 -34.48 26.73 10.23
CA SER A 65 -34.61 27.74 11.27
C SER A 65 -35.37 28.97 10.75
N GLN A 66 -34.97 29.51 9.59
CA GLN A 66 -35.66 30.63 8.97
C GLN A 66 -37.12 30.33 8.61
N THR A 67 -37.40 29.09 8.14
CA THR A 67 -38.79 28.72 7.79
C THR A 67 -39.65 28.53 9.03
N GLN A 68 -39.09 27.96 10.10
CA GLN A 68 -39.76 27.82 11.40
C GLN A 68 -40.07 29.19 12.00
N GLN A 69 -39.12 30.13 11.98
CA GLN A 69 -39.35 31.51 12.45
C GLN A 69 -40.46 32.22 11.66
N LYS A 70 -40.46 32.05 10.32
CA LYS A 70 -41.52 32.60 9.47
C LYS A 70 -42.87 31.96 9.73
N LEU A 71 -42.92 30.69 10.07
CA LEU A 71 -44.16 30.03 10.44
C LEU A 71 -44.69 30.56 11.75
N ALA A 72 -43.84 30.64 12.78
CA ALA A 72 -44.19 31.18 14.10
C ALA A 72 -44.67 32.63 14.01
N ALA A 73 -43.97 33.51 13.27
CA ALA A 73 -44.38 34.90 13.08
C ALA A 73 -45.76 34.99 12.39
N ARG A 74 -46.03 34.15 11.39
CA ARG A 74 -47.33 34.16 10.73
C ARG A 74 -48.47 33.63 11.60
N GLU A 75 -48.23 32.66 12.44
CA GLU A 75 -49.22 32.16 13.41
C GLU A 75 -49.56 33.17 14.49
N THR A 76 -48.60 34.05 14.86
CA THR A 76 -48.86 35.14 15.82
C THR A 76 -49.53 36.35 15.20
N GLU A 77 -49.15 36.77 13.98
CA GLU A 77 -49.64 37.98 13.33
C GLU A 77 -50.97 37.79 12.60
N GLN A 78 -51.27 36.62 12.06
CA GLN A 78 -52.45 36.33 11.24
C GLN A 78 -52.99 34.92 11.49
N PRO A 79 -53.63 34.67 12.65
CA PRO A 79 -54.12 33.34 13.01
C PRO A 79 -55.18 32.78 12.05
N ASP A 80 -55.95 33.67 11.36
CA ASP A 80 -57.02 33.25 10.46
C ASP A 80 -56.56 32.88 9.05
N LYS A 81 -55.30 33.13 8.69
CA LYS A 81 -54.77 32.77 7.36
C LYS A 81 -54.03 31.46 7.35
N PRO A 82 -54.41 30.50 6.49
CA PRO A 82 -53.76 29.19 6.45
C PRO A 82 -52.28 29.30 6.04
N ALA A 83 -51.37 28.90 6.94
CA ALA A 83 -49.92 28.84 6.70
C ALA A 83 -49.48 27.57 5.92
N ASN A 84 -50.41 26.97 5.18
CA ASN A 84 -50.21 25.66 4.52
C ASN A 84 -48.98 25.62 3.62
N LYS A 85 -48.68 26.71 2.91
CA LYS A 85 -47.49 26.77 2.01
C LYS A 85 -46.18 26.75 2.80
N THR A 86 -46.15 27.41 3.96
CA THR A 86 -44.93 27.40 4.81
C THR A 86 -44.76 26.09 5.53
N ARG A 87 -45.86 25.46 5.98
CA ARG A 87 -45.85 24.11 6.59
C ARG A 87 -45.40 23.04 5.57
N LYS A 88 -45.91 23.11 4.32
CA LYS A 88 -45.47 22.23 3.24
C LYS A 88 -43.96 22.36 2.99
N LYS A 89 -43.46 23.61 2.90
CA LYS A 89 -42.03 23.86 2.71
C LYS A 89 -41.19 23.39 3.90
N LEU A 90 -41.69 23.45 5.10
CA LEU A 90 -41.03 22.92 6.28
C LEU A 90 -40.88 21.38 6.17
N GLY A 91 -41.99 20.70 5.84
CA GLY A 91 -41.94 19.22 5.63
C GLY A 91 -40.99 18.81 4.53
N GLU A 92 -40.90 19.55 3.41
CA GLU A 92 -39.93 19.30 2.33
C GLU A 92 -38.48 19.45 2.82
N LEU A 93 -38.20 20.47 3.66
CA LEU A 93 -36.87 20.69 4.24
C LEU A 93 -36.51 19.61 5.28
N GLU A 94 -37.49 19.18 6.08
CA GLU A 94 -37.28 18.06 7.03
C GLU A 94 -37.02 16.74 6.32
N ALA A 95 -37.73 16.45 5.23
CA ALA A 95 -37.44 15.29 4.38
C ALA A 95 -36.03 15.38 3.79
N ALA A 96 -35.64 16.51 3.23
CA ALA A 96 -34.33 16.75 2.70
C ALA A 96 -33.22 16.60 3.77
N LYS A 97 -33.49 17.01 5.04
CA LYS A 97 -32.57 16.80 6.17
C LYS A 97 -32.35 15.31 6.45
N LEU A 98 -33.42 14.52 6.39
CA LEU A 98 -33.35 13.08 6.60
C LEU A 98 -32.51 12.40 5.48
N GLU A 99 -32.81 12.72 4.22
CA GLU A 99 -32.04 12.23 3.06
C GLU A 99 -30.53 12.58 3.16
N LEU A 100 -30.24 13.80 3.55
CA LEU A 100 -28.85 14.25 3.73
C LEU A 100 -28.16 13.52 4.87
N HIS A 101 -28.87 13.23 5.96
CA HIS A 101 -28.36 12.45 7.07
C HIS A 101 -28.00 11.01 6.64
N GLU A 102 -28.89 10.36 5.89
CA GLU A 102 -28.61 9.03 5.32
C GLU A 102 -27.43 9.04 4.36
N ALA A 103 -27.36 10.05 3.47
CA ALA A 103 -26.23 10.22 2.56
C ALA A 103 -24.90 10.39 3.31
N ARG A 104 -24.92 11.17 4.42
CA ARG A 104 -23.76 11.34 5.29
C ARG A 104 -23.34 10.03 5.95
N GLN A 105 -24.26 9.26 6.50
CA GLN A 105 -23.96 7.95 7.11
C GLN A 105 -23.35 6.99 6.10
N LYS A 106 -23.86 6.94 4.87
CA LYS A 106 -23.31 6.14 3.78
C LYS A 106 -21.88 6.59 3.41
N ALA A 107 -21.67 7.91 3.31
CA ALA A 107 -20.35 8.47 3.04
C ALA A 107 -19.36 8.17 4.18
N GLU A 108 -19.74 8.32 5.44
CA GLU A 108 -18.90 7.99 6.59
C GLU A 108 -18.51 6.52 6.64
N SER A 109 -19.45 5.62 6.34
CA SER A 109 -19.15 4.17 6.27
C SER A 109 -18.18 3.85 5.15
N TYR A 110 -18.37 4.44 3.96
CA TYR A 110 -17.46 4.29 2.82
C TYR A 110 -16.06 4.82 3.14
N ILE A 111 -15.96 6.00 3.76
CA ILE A 111 -14.68 6.61 4.14
C ILE A 111 -13.94 5.75 5.19
N LYS A 112 -14.66 5.14 6.13
CA LYS A 112 -14.04 4.20 7.08
C LYS A 112 -13.43 3.00 6.38
N GLN A 113 -14.12 2.45 5.38
CA GLN A 113 -13.59 1.36 4.57
C GLN A 113 -12.40 1.81 3.74
N LEU A 114 -12.50 2.95 3.05
CA LEU A 114 -11.42 3.55 2.27
C LEU A 114 -10.15 3.76 3.12
N ASN A 115 -10.28 4.29 4.32
CA ASN A 115 -9.16 4.47 5.24
C ASN A 115 -8.52 3.13 5.65
N SER A 116 -9.31 2.06 5.76
CA SER A 116 -8.78 0.71 6.00
C SER A 116 -7.97 0.23 4.79
N ASP A 117 -8.50 0.40 3.59
CA ASP A 117 -7.87 0.00 2.34
C ASP A 117 -6.58 0.79 2.07
N VAL A 118 -6.58 2.10 2.35
CA VAL A 118 -5.38 2.96 2.29
C VAL A 118 -4.30 2.44 3.24
N ARG A 119 -4.65 2.14 4.50
CA ARG A 119 -3.69 1.59 5.46
C ARG A 119 -3.12 0.24 5.00
N GLN A 120 -3.95 -0.61 4.41
CA GLN A 120 -3.50 -1.89 3.87
C GLN A 120 -2.57 -1.68 2.67
N THR A 121 -2.92 -0.78 1.77
CA THR A 121 -2.09 -0.42 0.61
C THR A 121 -0.73 0.12 1.03
N LEU A 122 -0.68 1.01 2.02
CA LEU A 122 0.58 1.54 2.56
C LEU A 122 1.44 0.47 3.25
N ARG A 123 0.82 -0.54 3.87
CA ARG A 123 1.57 -1.71 4.40
C ARG A 123 2.20 -2.53 3.28
N LEU A 124 1.49 -2.73 2.17
CA LEU A 124 2.02 -3.42 0.99
C LEU A 124 3.13 -2.60 0.31
N ALA A 125 2.96 -1.28 0.22
CA ALA A 125 3.98 -0.36 -0.28
C ALA A 125 5.30 -0.46 0.49
N LYS A 126 5.26 -0.60 1.83
CA LYS A 126 6.46 -0.90 2.64
C LYS A 126 7.13 -2.22 2.27
N GLY A 127 6.38 -3.19 1.76
CA GLY A 127 6.94 -4.42 1.18
C GLY A 127 7.76 -4.14 -0.08
N LEU A 128 7.26 -3.25 -0.94
CA LEU A 128 7.98 -2.82 -2.16
C LEU A 128 9.28 -2.07 -1.83
N GLU A 129 9.29 -1.21 -0.80
CA GLU A 129 10.51 -0.55 -0.31
C GLU A 129 11.58 -1.55 0.13
N ARG A 130 11.17 -2.64 0.78
CA ARG A 130 12.09 -3.72 1.16
C ARG A 130 12.67 -4.42 -0.07
N ILE A 131 11.85 -4.66 -1.10
CA ILE A 131 12.31 -5.25 -2.36
C ILE A 131 13.29 -4.29 -3.04
N ASP A 132 12.99 -2.99 -3.13
CA ASP A 132 13.89 -1.99 -3.69
C ASP A 132 15.25 -1.99 -2.95
N SER A 133 15.23 -2.02 -1.63
CA SER A 133 16.44 -2.08 -0.80
C SER A 133 17.25 -3.36 -1.05
N GLN A 134 16.60 -4.52 -1.16
CA GLN A 134 17.27 -5.79 -1.45
C GLN A 134 17.90 -5.80 -2.85
N VAL A 135 17.20 -5.24 -3.83
CA VAL A 135 17.70 -5.10 -5.20
C VAL A 135 18.91 -4.15 -5.22
N GLY A 136 18.83 -3.02 -4.52
CA GLY A 136 19.96 -2.10 -4.36
C GLY A 136 21.19 -2.78 -3.79
N GLN A 137 21.05 -3.52 -2.69
CA GLN A 137 22.14 -4.29 -2.10
C GLN A 137 22.72 -5.37 -3.04
N ALA A 138 21.87 -6.01 -3.85
CA ALA A 138 22.31 -7.00 -4.82
C ALA A 138 23.13 -6.36 -5.95
N LEU A 139 22.74 -5.17 -6.39
CA LEU A 139 23.48 -4.38 -7.38
C LEU A 139 24.83 -3.91 -6.83
N GLU A 140 24.87 -3.35 -5.62
CA GLU A 140 26.09 -2.93 -4.96
C GLU A 140 27.11 -4.07 -4.78
N LYS A 141 26.63 -5.25 -4.35
CA LYS A 141 27.48 -6.44 -4.21
C LYS A 141 28.06 -6.94 -5.54
N ARG A 142 27.35 -6.70 -6.63
CA ARG A 142 27.81 -7.04 -7.97
C ARG A 142 28.88 -6.08 -8.46
N ASP A 143 28.70 -4.78 -8.16
CA ASP A 143 29.56 -3.71 -8.65
C ASP A 143 30.81 -3.53 -7.76
N THR A 144 30.81 -4.04 -6.52
CA THR A 144 32.01 -4.13 -5.67
C THR A 144 32.84 -5.31 -6.15
N PRO A 145 34.10 -5.08 -6.64
CA PRO A 145 35.00 -6.16 -6.96
C PRO A 145 35.20 -7.02 -5.71
N ALA A 146 35.05 -8.35 -5.87
CA ALA A 146 35.28 -9.29 -4.79
C ALA A 146 36.63 -9.01 -4.14
N PRO A 147 36.73 -8.84 -2.81
CA PRO A 147 38.00 -8.67 -2.16
C PRO A 147 38.88 -9.84 -2.57
N ALA A 148 40.03 -9.53 -3.19
CA ALA A 148 40.99 -10.51 -3.65
C ALA A 148 41.18 -11.55 -2.54
N ALA A 149 40.85 -12.80 -2.84
CA ALA A 149 40.97 -13.89 -1.89
C ALA A 149 42.41 -13.87 -1.35
N LYS A 150 42.59 -13.56 -0.09
CA LYS A 150 43.89 -13.66 0.57
C LYS A 150 44.40 -15.04 0.29
N PRO A 151 45.65 -15.15 -0.24
CA PRO A 151 46.22 -16.48 -0.54
C PRO A 151 46.18 -17.30 0.73
N ARG A 152 45.41 -18.40 0.68
CA ARG A 152 45.30 -19.36 1.77
C ARG A 152 46.72 -19.82 2.06
N ALA A 153 47.31 -19.38 3.16
CA ALA A 153 48.59 -19.81 3.62
C ALA A 153 48.59 -21.36 3.61
N ARG A 154 49.43 -21.95 2.78
CA ARG A 154 49.64 -23.39 2.74
C ARG A 154 50.03 -23.81 4.15
N ARG A 155 49.17 -24.52 4.83
CA ARG A 155 49.50 -25.24 6.06
C ARG A 155 50.69 -26.12 5.77
N PRO A 156 51.78 -26.05 6.54
CA PRO A 156 52.87 -26.98 6.39
C PRO A 156 52.35 -28.40 6.61
N ALA A 157 52.71 -29.29 5.67
CA ALA A 157 52.39 -30.71 5.79
C ALA A 157 53.10 -31.26 7.03
N THR A 158 52.36 -31.69 8.01
CA THR A 158 52.88 -32.46 9.16
C THR A 158 53.29 -33.85 8.64
N PRO A 159 54.46 -34.34 9.01
CA PRO A 159 54.93 -35.67 8.55
C PRO A 159 54.03 -36.76 9.15
N ARG A 160 53.55 -37.62 8.28
CA ARG A 160 52.80 -38.82 8.65
C ARG A 160 53.71 -39.76 9.45
N HIS A 161 53.49 -39.87 10.72
CA HIS A 161 54.02 -40.96 11.53
C HIS A 161 53.21 -42.22 11.21
N ASN A 162 53.94 -43.17 10.60
CA ASN A 162 53.47 -44.51 10.27
C ASN A 162 53.52 -45.37 11.54
N THR A 163 52.40 -45.61 12.20
CA THR A 163 52.30 -46.60 13.27
C THR A 163 51.33 -47.70 12.83
N LYS A 164 51.91 -48.90 12.74
CA LYS A 164 51.27 -50.17 12.45
C LYS A 164 50.06 -50.48 13.37
N PRO A 165 49.10 -51.24 12.87
CA PRO A 165 47.95 -51.66 13.68
C PRO A 165 48.31 -52.83 14.56
N THR A 166 48.10 -52.70 15.89
CA THR A 166 48.12 -53.81 16.80
C THR A 166 46.69 -54.27 17.07
N ARG A 167 46.47 -55.50 16.71
CA ARG A 167 45.31 -56.35 16.90
C ARG A 167 45.26 -56.76 18.37
N ALA A 168 44.13 -56.53 19.05
CA ALA A 168 43.61 -57.40 20.17
C ALA A 168 42.33 -56.83 20.73
N ARG A 169 41.29 -57.53 20.58
CA ARG A 169 40.55 -58.45 21.45
C ARG A 169 39.34 -57.87 22.12
N LYS A 170 38.18 -58.38 21.72
CA LYS A 170 36.92 -58.43 22.49
C LYS A 170 37.12 -59.28 23.75
N PRO A 171 36.36 -59.05 24.86
CA PRO A 171 35.13 -59.79 25.10
C PRO A 171 34.02 -58.99 25.72
N LYS A 172 32.78 -59.26 25.33
CA LYS A 172 31.68 -60.07 25.89
C LYS A 172 31.00 -59.50 27.14
N THR A 173 29.71 -59.19 26.91
CA THR A 173 28.51 -59.50 27.72
C THR A 173 28.41 -59.01 29.17
N THR A 174 27.33 -58.27 29.47
CA THR A 174 26.18 -58.85 30.18
C THR A 174 25.00 -57.84 30.24
N THR A 175 23.83 -58.40 30.01
CA THR A 175 22.50 -57.83 30.09
C THR A 175 21.93 -57.95 31.52
N PRO A 176 20.67 -57.46 31.79
CA PRO A 176 20.23 -56.53 32.85
C PRO A 176 19.70 -57.27 34.11
N PRO A 177 18.97 -56.65 35.04
CA PRO A 177 17.54 -56.45 34.94
C PRO A 177 16.96 -55.20 35.63
N ALA A 178 15.83 -54.79 35.14
CA ALA A 178 14.55 -54.48 35.75
C ALA A 178 14.47 -54.16 37.24
N ASN A 179 13.91 -52.98 37.56
CA ASN A 179 12.69 -52.76 38.32
C ASN A 179 12.12 -51.37 38.02
#